data_b1fe89a21b263156b219a4c05c10123d
#
_entry.id   b1fe89a21b263156b219a4c05c10123d
#
_cell.length_a   1.000
_cell.length_b   1.000
_cell.length_c   1.000
_cell.angle_alpha   90.00
_cell.angle_beta   90.00
_cell.angle_gamma   90.00
#
_symmetry.space_group_name_H-M   'P 1'
#
loop_
_entity.id
_entity.type
_entity.pdbx_description
1 polymer ?
#
loop_
_entity_poly.entity_id
_entity_poly.type
_entity_poly.pdbx_seq_one_letter_code
_entity_poly.pdbx_strand_id
1 'polypeptide(L)'
;MKTKFLFIGIGLMLSAVQAFALTGLESGTKYGTGEDSIRAKENLQIFTFYGKQKQYAEALPAWEIVYKEAPASSTEIYRLGVQILKWQINSTNDAAKKTEYFNQLMKL
;
A
#
# COMPACT_ATOMS: atom_id res chain seq x y z
N MET A 1 -14.03 -0.53 -33.69
CA MET A 1 -12.88 -0.12 -34.47
C MET A 1 -12.07 0.98 -33.84
N LYS A 2 -12.72 2.05 -33.44
CA LYS A 2 -12.01 3.16 -32.77
C LYS A 2 -11.34 2.74 -31.48
N THR A 3 -11.97 1.81 -30.76
CA THR A 3 -11.42 1.30 -29.53
C THR A 3 -10.12 0.55 -29.72
N LYS A 4 -9.93 -0.10 -30.86
CA LYS A 4 -8.69 -0.81 -31.13
C LYS A 4 -7.50 0.11 -31.24
N PHE A 5 -7.69 1.28 -31.84
CA PHE A 5 -6.63 2.27 -31.93
C PHE A 5 -6.26 2.82 -30.57
N LEU A 6 -7.25 3.04 -29.72
CA LEU A 6 -7.00 3.50 -28.37
C LEU A 6 -6.19 2.48 -27.55
N PHE A 7 -6.50 1.21 -27.70
CA PHE A 7 -5.75 0.17 -27.01
C PHE A 7 -4.29 0.14 -27.44
N ILE A 8 -4.03 0.29 -28.73
CA ILE A 8 -2.66 0.30 -29.23
C ILE A 8 -1.89 1.49 -28.65
N GLY A 9 -2.51 2.65 -28.63
CA GLY A 9 -1.87 3.85 -28.08
C GLY A 9 -1.57 3.69 -26.59
N ILE A 10 -2.51 3.18 -25.84
CA ILE A 10 -2.33 2.94 -24.41
C ILE A 10 -1.23 1.91 -24.17
N GLY A 11 -1.19 0.86 -24.97
CA GLY A 11 -0.16 -0.16 -24.85
C GLY A 11 1.24 0.40 -25.00
N LEU A 12 1.44 1.28 -25.96
CA LEU A 12 2.73 1.90 -26.17
C LEU A 12 3.13 2.78 -24.99
N MET A 13 2.21 3.53 -24.45
CA MET A 13 2.47 4.36 -23.28
C MET A 13 2.84 3.52 -22.06
N LEU A 14 2.10 2.45 -21.85
CA LEU A 14 2.38 1.54 -20.74
C LEU A 14 3.76 0.92 -20.87
N SER A 15 4.17 0.55 -22.07
CA SER A 15 5.49 -0.01 -22.29
C SER A 15 6.58 0.97 -21.91
N ALA A 16 6.42 2.22 -22.27
CA ALA A 16 7.38 3.25 -21.91
C ALA A 16 7.47 3.45 -20.41
N VAL A 17 6.33 3.46 -19.74
CA VAL A 17 6.27 3.59 -18.28
C VAL A 17 6.93 2.39 -17.59
N GLN A 18 6.69 1.20 -18.10
CA GLN A 18 7.29 0.00 -17.56
C GLN A 18 8.81 0.01 -17.67
N ALA A 19 9.32 0.42 -18.82
CA ALA A 19 10.75 0.52 -19.01
C ALA A 19 11.38 1.48 -18.01
N PHE A 20 10.76 2.61 -17.80
CA PHE A 20 11.22 3.60 -16.83
C PHE A 20 11.21 3.03 -15.42
N ALA A 21 10.13 2.35 -15.04
CA ALA A 21 10.01 1.75 -13.72
C ALA A 21 11.10 0.71 -13.48
N LEU A 22 11.35 -0.14 -14.46
CA LEU A 22 12.39 -1.16 -14.35
C LEU A 22 13.76 -0.56 -14.09
N THR A 23 14.07 0.53 -14.76
CA THR A 23 15.36 1.20 -14.58
C THR A 23 15.55 1.66 -13.13
N GLY A 24 14.48 2.12 -12.48
CA GLY A 24 14.58 2.57 -11.10
C GLY A 24 14.56 1.48 -10.05
N LEU A 25 14.36 0.22 -10.45
CA LEU A 25 14.13 -0.86 -9.51
C LEU A 25 15.23 -1.91 -9.49
N GLU A 26 16.28 -1.73 -10.26
CA GLU A 26 17.34 -2.74 -10.39
C GLU A 26 18.10 -2.99 -9.12
N SER A 27 18.16 -2.05 -8.23
CA SER A 27 19.02 -2.10 -7.05
C SER A 27 18.42 -2.77 -5.83
N GLY A 28 17.20 -3.28 -5.90
CA GLY A 28 16.57 -3.87 -4.72
C GLY A 28 16.40 -2.85 -3.60
N THR A 29 15.50 -1.92 -3.80
CA THR A 29 15.24 -0.84 -2.84
C THR A 29 14.47 -1.33 -1.62
N LYS A 30 14.28 -0.46 -0.63
CA LYS A 30 13.47 -0.75 0.56
C LYS A 30 12.01 -1.09 0.23
N TYR A 31 11.59 -0.85 -1.00
CA TYR A 31 10.23 -1.18 -1.46
C TYR A 31 10.16 -2.56 -2.11
N GLY A 32 11.28 -3.29 -2.17
CA GLY A 32 11.37 -4.56 -2.88
C GLY A 32 11.99 -4.40 -4.26
N THR A 33 11.72 -5.33 -5.16
CA THR A 33 12.27 -5.32 -6.52
C THR A 33 11.15 -5.48 -7.54
N GLY A 34 11.35 -4.94 -8.75
CA GLY A 34 10.43 -5.12 -9.85
C GLY A 34 9.02 -4.61 -9.56
N GLU A 35 8.04 -5.44 -9.84
CA GLU A 35 6.63 -5.10 -9.64
C GLU A 35 6.28 -4.89 -8.17
N ASP A 36 6.97 -5.59 -7.28
CA ASP A 36 6.73 -5.44 -5.84
C ASP A 36 7.05 -4.04 -5.36
N SER A 37 8.09 -3.43 -5.91
CA SER A 37 8.45 -2.07 -5.56
C SER A 37 7.40 -1.06 -6.03
N ILE A 38 6.87 -1.24 -7.25
CA ILE A 38 5.81 -0.39 -7.78
C ILE A 38 4.57 -0.51 -6.89
N ARG A 39 4.19 -1.73 -6.59
CA ARG A 39 3.04 -2.01 -5.75
C ARG A 39 3.17 -1.39 -4.36
N ALA A 40 4.35 -1.52 -3.75
CA ALA A 40 4.59 -0.94 -2.45
C ALA A 40 4.47 0.58 -2.46
N LYS A 41 5.05 1.23 -3.46
CA LYS A 41 4.98 2.69 -3.58
C LYS A 41 3.56 3.19 -3.80
N GLU A 42 2.80 2.51 -4.65
CA GLU A 42 1.41 2.87 -4.90
C GLU A 42 0.57 2.75 -3.63
N ASN A 43 0.70 1.63 -2.93
CA ASN A 43 -0.06 1.42 -1.72
C ASN A 43 0.39 2.32 -0.58
N LEU A 44 1.67 2.67 -0.53
CA LEU A 44 2.18 3.64 0.42
C LEU A 44 1.49 5.00 0.22
N GLN A 45 1.35 5.43 -1.02
CA GLN A 45 0.65 6.68 -1.33
C GLN A 45 -0.83 6.61 -0.94
N ILE A 46 -1.48 5.50 -1.26
CA ILE A 46 -2.91 5.31 -0.99
C ILE A 46 -3.18 5.37 0.51
N PHE A 47 -2.49 4.56 1.31
CA PHE A 47 -2.78 4.54 2.75
C PHE A 47 -2.39 5.83 3.44
N THR A 48 -1.33 6.47 2.98
CA THR A 48 -0.88 7.73 3.54
C THR A 48 -1.91 8.84 3.27
N PHE A 49 -2.43 8.89 2.05
CA PHE A 49 -3.45 9.84 1.67
C PHE A 49 -4.70 9.70 2.54
N TYR A 50 -5.25 8.49 2.60
CA TYR A 50 -6.46 8.25 3.37
C TYR A 50 -6.23 8.31 4.88
N GLY A 51 -5.09 7.81 5.33
CA GLY A 51 -4.77 7.83 6.76
C GLY A 51 -4.64 9.23 7.33
N LYS A 52 -4.06 10.14 6.58
CA LYS A 52 -3.94 11.54 7.01
C LYS A 52 -5.30 12.23 7.10
N GLN A 53 -6.26 11.78 6.33
CA GLN A 53 -7.63 12.29 6.37
C GLN A 53 -8.50 11.53 7.37
N LYS A 54 -7.92 10.63 8.12
CA LYS A 54 -8.62 9.80 9.10
C LYS A 54 -9.68 8.89 8.47
N GLN A 55 -9.49 8.57 7.19
CA GLN A 55 -10.33 7.62 6.47
C GLN A 55 -9.70 6.24 6.56
N TYR A 56 -9.74 5.67 7.76
CA TYR A 56 -8.99 4.46 8.08
C TYR A 56 -9.52 3.21 7.37
N ALA A 57 -10.83 3.16 7.12
CA ALA A 57 -11.41 2.04 6.37
C ALA A 57 -10.83 1.94 4.96
N GLU A 58 -10.65 3.08 4.31
CA GLU A 58 -10.06 3.14 2.98
C GLU A 58 -8.55 2.94 3.00
N ALA A 59 -7.90 3.35 4.07
CA ALA A 59 -6.45 3.19 4.20
C ALA A 59 -6.03 1.76 4.49
N LEU A 60 -6.87 1.02 5.20
CA LEU A 60 -6.52 -0.30 5.74
C LEU A 60 -5.98 -1.30 4.71
N PRO A 61 -6.68 -1.56 3.58
CA PRO A 61 -6.17 -2.56 2.62
C PRO A 61 -4.79 -2.22 2.09
N ALA A 62 -4.55 -0.97 1.77
CA ALA A 62 -3.26 -0.52 1.26
C ALA A 62 -2.18 -0.60 2.34
N TRP A 63 -2.52 -0.23 3.56
CA TRP A 63 -1.61 -0.33 4.69
C TRP A 63 -1.17 -1.78 4.95
N GLU A 64 -2.10 -2.72 4.91
CA GLU A 64 -1.79 -4.13 5.12
C GLU A 64 -0.80 -4.65 4.09
N ILE A 65 -0.96 -4.24 2.83
CA ILE A 65 -0.06 -4.65 1.77
C ILE A 65 1.35 -4.13 2.03
N VAL A 66 1.48 -2.84 2.35
CA VAL A 66 2.80 -2.25 2.58
C VAL A 66 3.45 -2.79 3.84
N TYR A 67 2.68 -2.97 4.90
CA TYR A 67 3.20 -3.52 6.14
C TYR A 67 3.76 -4.93 5.95
N LYS A 68 3.07 -5.74 5.16
CA LYS A 68 3.48 -7.12 4.88
C LYS A 68 4.66 -7.20 3.91
N GLU A 69 4.61 -6.41 2.83
CA GLU A 69 5.54 -6.57 1.72
C GLU A 69 6.75 -5.65 1.80
N ALA A 70 6.62 -4.49 2.43
CA ALA A 70 7.71 -3.52 2.51
C ALA A 70 7.71 -2.77 3.84
N PRO A 71 7.85 -3.48 4.97
CA PRO A 71 7.71 -2.86 6.30
C PRO A 71 8.77 -1.81 6.63
N ALA A 72 9.88 -1.81 5.92
CA ALA A 72 10.95 -0.84 6.15
C ALA A 72 10.88 0.38 5.22
N SER A 73 9.82 0.46 4.40
CA SER A 73 9.76 1.49 3.36
C SER A 73 9.44 2.89 3.87
N SER A 74 8.77 3.02 5.00
CA SER A 74 8.40 4.33 5.53
C SER A 74 8.01 4.26 7.00
N THR A 75 8.35 5.30 7.75
CA THR A 75 7.92 5.45 9.14
C THR A 75 6.40 5.65 9.24
N GLU A 76 5.76 6.13 8.18
CA GLU A 76 4.31 6.31 8.15
C GLU A 76 3.55 5.01 8.35
N ILE A 77 4.14 3.87 7.96
CA ILE A 77 3.55 2.55 8.17
C ILE A 77 3.25 2.34 9.66
N TYR A 78 4.16 2.74 10.51
CA TYR A 78 4.03 2.56 11.96
C TYR A 78 3.21 3.68 12.59
N ARG A 79 3.46 4.90 12.19
CA ARG A 79 2.74 6.05 12.74
C ARG A 79 1.24 6.01 12.42
N LEU A 80 0.88 5.79 11.17
CA LEU A 80 -0.51 5.65 10.77
C LEU A 80 -1.07 4.27 11.12
N GLY A 81 -0.21 3.25 11.14
CA GLY A 81 -0.62 1.90 11.51
C GLY A 81 -1.20 1.83 12.91
N VAL A 82 -0.59 2.52 13.86
CA VAL A 82 -1.13 2.61 15.22
C VAL A 82 -2.55 3.16 15.20
N GLN A 83 -2.78 4.22 14.44
CA GLN A 83 -4.10 4.85 14.36
C GLN A 83 -5.12 3.95 13.66
N ILE A 84 -4.71 3.28 12.59
CA ILE A 84 -5.57 2.34 11.86
C ILE A 84 -5.99 1.17 12.77
N LEU A 85 -5.05 0.60 13.49
CA LEU A 85 -5.34 -0.52 14.39
C LEU A 85 -6.22 -0.10 15.56
N LYS A 86 -5.99 1.08 16.11
CA LYS A 86 -6.88 1.63 17.15
C LYS A 86 -8.29 1.82 16.62
N TRP A 87 -8.41 2.30 15.40
CA TRP A 87 -9.71 2.44 14.76
C TRP A 87 -10.40 1.07 14.61
N GLN A 88 -9.66 0.05 14.19
CA GLN A 88 -10.21 -1.30 14.08
C GLN A 88 -10.69 -1.84 15.43
N ILE A 89 -9.91 -1.65 16.47
CA ILE A 89 -10.28 -2.09 17.81
C ILE A 89 -11.58 -1.42 18.25
N ASN A 90 -11.72 -0.13 18.00
CA ASN A 90 -12.88 0.62 18.41
C ASN A 90 -14.11 0.36 17.53
N SER A 91 -13.91 -0.14 16.32
CA SER A 91 -14.98 -0.34 15.35
C SER A 91 -15.59 -1.74 15.39
N THR A 92 -14.98 -2.68 16.08
CA THR A 92 -15.50 -4.05 16.17
C THR A 92 -16.07 -4.33 17.52
N ASN A 93 -17.14 -5.15 17.56
CA ASN A 93 -17.72 -5.66 18.80
C ASN A 93 -17.28 -7.10 19.09
N ASP A 94 -16.51 -7.69 18.19
CA ASP A 94 -16.03 -9.06 18.33
C ASP A 94 -14.80 -9.09 19.23
N ALA A 95 -14.91 -9.72 20.40
CA ALA A 95 -13.82 -9.78 21.37
C ALA A 95 -12.57 -10.48 20.82
N ALA A 96 -12.75 -11.52 20.01
CA ALA A 96 -11.63 -12.22 19.40
C ALA A 96 -10.88 -11.33 18.41
N LYS A 97 -11.60 -10.56 17.62
CA LYS A 97 -10.98 -9.61 16.67
C LYS A 97 -10.30 -8.47 17.40
N LYS A 98 -10.87 -7.97 18.48
CA LYS A 98 -10.22 -6.94 19.28
C LYS A 98 -8.88 -7.41 19.82
N THR A 99 -8.83 -8.64 20.31
CA THR A 99 -7.58 -9.23 20.79
C THR A 99 -6.56 -9.36 19.68
N GLU A 100 -7.00 -9.82 18.51
CA GLU A 100 -6.12 -9.93 17.34
C GLU A 100 -5.54 -8.58 16.93
N TYR A 101 -6.36 -7.56 16.83
CA TYR A 101 -5.90 -6.21 16.45
C TYR A 101 -4.99 -5.63 17.52
N PHE A 102 -5.30 -5.85 18.78
CA PHE A 102 -4.46 -5.40 19.87
C PHE A 102 -3.08 -6.06 19.80
N ASN A 103 -3.03 -7.36 19.51
CA ASN A 103 -1.77 -8.06 19.37
C ASN A 103 -0.95 -7.54 18.18
N GLN A 104 -1.62 -7.21 17.08
CA GLN A 104 -0.95 -6.57 15.95
C GLN A 104 -0.38 -5.20 16.33
N LEU A 105 -1.14 -4.42 17.09
CA LEU A 105 -0.70 -3.10 17.56
C LEU A 105 0.56 -3.23 18.41
N MET A 106 0.61 -4.23 19.27
CA MET A 106 1.78 -4.43 20.15
C MET A 106 3.02 -4.86 19.38
N LYS A 107 2.87 -5.37 18.17
CA LYS A 107 4.01 -5.77 17.34
C LYS A 107 4.57 -4.62 16.48
N LEU A 108 3.87 -3.54 16.38
CA LEU A 108 4.39 -2.39 15.66
C LEU A 108 5.52 -1.74 16.45
#